data_7b9bab94c5bf785fc46549f0dad15bcf
#
_entry.id   7b9bab94c5bf785fc46549f0dad15bcf
#
_cell.length_a   1.000
_cell.length_b   1.000
_cell.length_c   1.000
_cell.angle_alpha   90.00
_cell.angle_beta   90.00
_cell.angle_gamma   90.00
#
_symmetry.space_group_name_H-M   'P 1'
#
loop_
_entity.id
_entity.type
_entity.pdbx_description
1 polymer ?
#
loop_
_entity_poly.entity_id
_entity_poly.type
_entity_poly.pdbx_seq_one_letter_code
_entity_poly.pdbx_strand_id
1 'polypeptide(L)'
;ETQSLATVTLGTKLDEKVKDEVLVQGTEQFVLHYNFPPFSTGEAKAARGLSRREIGHGHLAWRALKPMIPLGEDNPYAVRVVSDILESNGSSSMATVCAGTLALMDAGVKLRKPVSGIAMGLISDSETGKWAVLSDILGDEDHLGDMDFKVTGTKDGITATQMDIK
;
A
#
# COMPACT_ATOMS: atom_id res chain seq x y z
N GLU A 1 -9.21 -8.52 -12.33
CA GLU A 1 -9.35 -7.71 -11.11
C GLU A 1 -8.10 -7.81 -10.25
N THR A 2 -7.93 -6.91 -9.28
CA THR A 2 -6.76 -6.95 -8.38
C THR A 2 -7.12 -7.67 -7.09
N GLN A 3 -6.28 -8.61 -6.66
CA GLN A 3 -6.47 -9.40 -5.45
C GLN A 3 -5.22 -9.30 -4.57
N SER A 4 -5.41 -9.00 -3.30
CA SER A 4 -4.37 -8.95 -2.27
C SER A 4 -4.77 -9.83 -1.09
N LEU A 5 -3.88 -10.73 -0.69
CA LEU A 5 -3.97 -11.49 0.55
C LEU A 5 -3.07 -10.83 1.59
N ALA A 6 -3.65 -10.21 2.60
CA ALA A 6 -2.88 -9.63 3.69
C ALA A 6 -2.94 -10.50 4.95
N THR A 7 -1.79 -10.68 5.58
CA THR A 7 -1.66 -11.36 6.87
C THR A 7 -1.02 -10.42 7.90
N VAL A 8 -1.44 -10.53 9.16
CA VAL A 8 -0.87 -9.78 10.28
C VAL A 8 -0.28 -10.74 11.29
N THR A 9 0.95 -10.47 11.70
CA THR A 9 1.61 -11.18 12.79
C THR A 9 1.92 -10.20 13.90
N LEU A 10 1.51 -10.54 15.11
CA LEU A 10 1.85 -9.80 16.33
C LEU A 10 3.04 -10.50 17.02
N GLY A 11 4.13 -9.78 17.16
CA GLY A 11 5.36 -10.25 17.79
C GLY A 11 5.66 -9.57 19.11
N THR A 12 6.78 -9.91 19.68
CA THR A 12 7.33 -9.29 20.90
C THR A 12 8.26 -8.11 20.57
N LYS A 13 8.74 -7.41 21.57
CA LYS A 13 9.79 -6.37 21.39
C LYS A 13 11.05 -6.87 20.69
N LEU A 14 11.36 -8.16 20.81
CA LEU A 14 12.53 -8.76 20.16
C LEU A 14 12.34 -8.91 18.64
N ASP A 15 11.10 -8.85 18.18
CA ASP A 15 10.74 -8.96 16.76
C ASP A 15 10.67 -7.59 16.05
N GLU A 16 10.91 -6.49 16.79
CA GLU A 16 11.00 -5.16 16.21
C GLU A 16 12.18 -5.07 15.23
N LYS A 17 11.94 -4.41 14.11
CA LYS A 17 12.99 -4.20 13.10
C LYS A 17 14.02 -3.18 13.62
N VAL A 18 15.27 -3.58 13.74
CA VAL A 18 16.37 -2.64 14.04
C VAL A 18 16.54 -1.66 12.89
N LYS A 19 16.56 -0.38 13.20
CA LYS A 19 16.94 0.69 12.28
C LYS A 19 18.44 0.94 12.47
N ASP A 20 19.21 0.63 11.44
CA ASP A 20 20.63 0.90 11.37
C ASP A 20 20.89 2.00 10.33
N GLU A 21 20.34 3.18 10.60
CA GLU A 21 20.57 4.36 9.79
C GLU A 21 21.69 5.20 10.41
N VAL A 22 22.51 5.83 9.57
CA VAL A 22 23.72 6.58 9.98
C VAL A 22 23.42 7.67 11.02
N LEU A 23 22.21 8.22 11.04
CA LEU A 23 21.81 9.33 11.92
C LEU A 23 20.77 8.94 12.99
N VAL A 24 20.12 7.77 12.86
CA VAL A 24 19.03 7.37 13.77
C VAL A 24 19.16 5.91 14.12
N GLN A 25 19.56 5.64 15.35
CA GLN A 25 19.50 4.29 15.93
C GLN A 25 18.16 4.12 16.64
N GLY A 26 17.52 2.97 16.44
CA GLY A 26 16.25 2.65 17.08
C GLY A 26 15.63 1.39 16.53
N THR A 27 14.40 1.13 16.93
CA THR A 27 13.58 0.03 16.41
C THR A 27 12.34 0.54 15.71
N GLU A 28 11.82 -0.24 14.75
CA GLU A 28 10.55 0.00 14.09
C GLU A 28 9.56 -1.08 14.52
N GLN A 29 8.53 -0.66 15.21
CA GLN A 29 7.50 -1.54 15.74
C GLN A 29 6.49 -2.00 14.69
N PHE A 30 6.30 -1.21 13.63
CA PHE A 30 5.41 -1.55 12.51
C PHE A 30 6.19 -1.77 11.22
N VAL A 31 6.04 -2.94 10.62
CA VAL A 31 6.68 -3.33 9.36
C VAL A 31 5.62 -3.83 8.38
N LEU A 32 5.75 -3.42 7.12
CA LEU A 32 4.91 -3.89 6.03
C LEU A 32 5.78 -4.44 4.91
N HIS A 33 5.49 -5.67 4.48
CA HIS A 33 6.08 -6.32 3.33
C HIS A 33 5.04 -6.41 2.22
N TYR A 34 5.43 -5.96 1.04
CA TYR A 34 4.62 -6.03 -0.17
C TYR A 34 5.30 -6.94 -1.17
N ASN A 35 4.64 -8.01 -1.55
CA ASN A 35 5.13 -9.01 -2.49
C ASN A 35 4.30 -8.94 -3.77
N PHE A 36 4.99 -8.75 -4.90
CA PHE A 36 4.40 -8.70 -6.22
C PHE A 36 5.00 -9.79 -7.12
N PRO A 37 4.57 -11.06 -6.94
CA PRO A 37 5.13 -12.16 -7.70
C PRO A 37 4.77 -12.06 -9.18
N PRO A 38 5.62 -12.56 -10.09
CA PRO A 38 5.38 -12.48 -11.54
C PRO A 38 4.04 -13.07 -11.98
N PHE A 39 3.57 -14.11 -11.32
CA PHE A 39 2.30 -14.75 -11.66
C PHE A 39 1.09 -13.84 -11.48
N SER A 40 1.18 -12.80 -10.63
CA SER A 40 0.08 -11.86 -10.40
C SER A 40 -0.33 -11.08 -11.65
N THR A 41 0.56 -10.98 -12.64
CA THR A 41 0.31 -10.42 -13.98
C THR A 41 0.35 -11.47 -15.08
N GLY A 42 0.33 -12.76 -14.73
CA GLY A 42 0.41 -13.86 -15.69
C GLY A 42 1.82 -14.09 -16.29
N GLU A 43 2.87 -13.48 -15.73
CA GLU A 43 4.23 -13.66 -16.22
C GLU A 43 4.85 -14.96 -15.69
N ALA A 44 5.45 -15.75 -16.61
CA ALA A 44 6.29 -16.89 -16.27
C ALA A 44 7.77 -16.45 -16.15
N LYS A 45 8.17 -16.05 -14.96
CA LYS A 45 9.47 -15.44 -14.68
C LYS A 45 10.00 -15.89 -13.32
N ALA A 46 11.32 -16.09 -13.21
CA ALA A 46 11.93 -16.37 -11.92
C ALA A 46 11.83 -15.16 -10.96
N ALA A 47 11.51 -15.43 -9.70
CA ALA A 47 11.57 -14.40 -8.66
C ALA A 47 13.04 -14.03 -8.42
N ARG A 48 13.40 -12.77 -8.64
CA ARG A 48 14.76 -12.25 -8.48
C ARG A 48 14.73 -11.01 -7.58
N GLY A 49 14.89 -11.20 -6.28
CA GLY A 49 15.00 -10.10 -5.32
C GLY A 49 13.81 -9.11 -5.35
N LEU A 50 13.88 -8.08 -4.55
CA LEU A 50 12.86 -7.02 -4.51
C LEU A 50 13.03 -6.04 -5.67
N SER A 51 11.95 -5.77 -6.38
CA SER A 51 11.91 -4.75 -7.42
C SER A 51 11.75 -3.35 -6.83
N ARG A 52 12.11 -2.31 -7.60
CA ARG A 52 11.83 -0.90 -7.21
C ARG A 52 10.35 -0.66 -6.98
N ARG A 53 9.48 -1.33 -7.75
CA ARG A 53 8.03 -1.28 -7.61
C ARG A 53 7.60 -1.81 -6.24
N GLU A 54 8.10 -2.95 -5.83
CA GLU A 54 7.77 -3.54 -4.53
C GLU A 54 8.19 -2.66 -3.37
N ILE A 55 9.36 -2.05 -3.45
CA ILE A 55 9.85 -1.10 -2.44
C ILE A 55 8.94 0.13 -2.38
N GLY A 56 8.63 0.76 -3.51
CA GLY A 56 7.82 1.97 -3.58
C GLY A 56 6.37 1.75 -3.15
N HIS A 57 5.74 0.68 -3.64
CA HIS A 57 4.35 0.33 -3.29
C HIS A 57 4.23 -0.10 -1.82
N GLY A 58 5.18 -0.89 -1.33
CA GLY A 58 5.24 -1.27 0.08
C GLY A 58 5.39 -0.06 1.00
N HIS A 59 6.26 0.89 0.64
CA HIS A 59 6.47 2.11 1.40
C HIS A 59 5.23 3.04 1.37
N LEU A 60 4.52 3.13 0.24
CA LEU A 60 3.26 3.87 0.15
C LEU A 60 2.21 3.28 1.10
N ALA A 61 2.02 1.96 1.07
CA ALA A 61 1.08 1.28 1.96
C ALA A 61 1.48 1.41 3.44
N TRP A 62 2.77 1.30 3.75
CA TRP A 62 3.31 1.52 5.10
C TRP A 62 3.00 2.93 5.61
N ARG A 63 3.26 3.98 4.81
CA ARG A 63 2.93 5.37 5.16
C ARG A 63 1.43 5.59 5.36
N ALA A 64 0.61 4.90 4.55
CA ALA A 64 -0.84 5.00 4.65
C ALA A 64 -1.39 4.47 5.97
N LEU A 65 -0.86 3.34 6.45
CA LEU A 65 -1.37 2.62 7.63
C LEU A 65 -0.73 3.09 8.94
N LYS A 66 0.55 3.40 8.94
CA LYS A 66 1.33 3.72 10.15
C LYS A 66 0.68 4.75 11.07
N PRO A 67 0.13 5.87 10.60
CA PRO A 67 -0.46 6.89 11.48
C PRO A 67 -1.67 6.40 12.27
N MET A 68 -2.32 5.33 11.80
CA MET A 68 -3.54 4.79 12.40
C MET A 68 -3.29 3.59 13.32
N ILE A 69 -2.07 3.05 13.32
CA ILE A 69 -1.69 1.94 14.21
C ILE A 69 -1.25 2.51 15.55
N PRO A 70 -1.84 2.08 16.69
CA PRO A 70 -1.31 2.43 18.00
C PRO A 70 0.08 1.82 18.17
N LEU A 71 1.04 2.60 18.62
CA LEU A 71 2.43 2.19 18.84
C LEU A 71 2.89 2.60 20.24
N GLY A 72 4.02 2.05 20.69
CA GLY A 72 4.58 2.33 21.99
C GLY A 72 3.74 1.73 23.12
N GLU A 73 3.43 2.53 24.15
CA GLU A 73 2.68 2.08 25.34
C GLU A 73 1.26 1.62 25.04
N ASP A 74 0.64 2.18 23.98
CA ASP A 74 -0.72 1.83 23.56
C ASP A 74 -0.81 0.45 22.88
N ASN A 75 0.31 -0.10 22.45
CA ASN A 75 0.39 -1.40 21.81
C ASN A 75 1.73 -2.09 22.14
N PRO A 76 1.73 -3.15 22.94
CA PRO A 76 2.96 -3.83 23.35
C PRO A 76 3.58 -4.73 22.28
N TYR A 77 2.89 -4.90 21.14
CA TYR A 77 3.29 -5.86 20.11
C TYR A 77 4.05 -5.19 18.97
N ALA A 78 5.10 -5.87 18.48
CA ALA A 78 5.59 -5.61 17.13
C ALA A 78 4.55 -6.06 16.12
N VAL A 79 4.22 -5.20 15.15
CA VAL A 79 3.17 -5.46 14.15
C VAL A 79 3.80 -5.66 12.78
N ARG A 80 3.62 -6.83 12.19
CA ARG A 80 4.08 -7.14 10.84
C ARG A 80 2.91 -7.45 9.95
N VAL A 81 2.76 -6.68 8.87
CA VAL A 81 1.82 -6.93 7.79
C VAL A 81 2.58 -7.48 6.59
N VAL A 82 2.07 -8.54 5.99
CA VAL A 82 2.56 -9.07 4.71
C VAL A 82 1.40 -9.06 3.74
N SER A 83 1.58 -8.42 2.59
CA SER A 83 0.61 -8.39 1.49
C SER A 83 1.17 -9.13 0.29
N ASP A 84 0.53 -10.21 -0.09
CA ASP A 84 0.82 -10.99 -1.29
C ASP A 84 -0.20 -10.66 -2.37
N ILE A 85 0.26 -10.14 -3.50
CA ILE A 85 -0.60 -9.83 -4.64
C ILE A 85 -0.80 -11.10 -5.46
N LEU A 86 -2.04 -11.57 -5.50
CA LEU A 86 -2.40 -12.82 -6.18
C LEU A 86 -2.77 -12.58 -7.65
N GLU A 87 -3.40 -11.45 -7.93
CA GLU A 87 -3.77 -11.01 -9.27
C GLU A 87 -3.73 -9.48 -9.32
N SER A 88 -3.24 -8.91 -10.41
CA SER A 88 -3.11 -7.46 -10.55
C SER A 88 -3.61 -6.97 -11.91
N ASN A 89 -4.68 -6.17 -11.87
CA ASN A 89 -5.15 -5.36 -12.99
C ASN A 89 -5.72 -4.03 -12.44
N GLY A 90 -4.83 -3.13 -12.08
CA GLY A 90 -5.13 -1.88 -11.39
C GLY A 90 -4.24 -1.71 -10.17
N SER A 91 -4.60 -0.83 -9.26
CA SER A 91 -3.74 -0.42 -8.14
C SER A 91 -3.58 -1.49 -7.06
N SER A 92 -2.58 -2.34 -7.20
CA SER A 92 -2.21 -3.35 -6.20
C SER A 92 -1.76 -2.75 -4.85
N SER A 93 -1.19 -1.53 -4.86
CA SER A 93 -0.83 -0.82 -3.62
C SER A 93 -2.07 -0.38 -2.84
N MET A 94 -3.12 0.07 -3.50
CA MET A 94 -4.37 0.43 -2.85
C MET A 94 -5.13 -0.80 -2.34
N ALA A 95 -5.10 -1.90 -3.09
CA ALA A 95 -5.59 -3.21 -2.61
C ALA A 95 -4.85 -3.63 -1.32
N THR A 96 -3.52 -3.42 -1.26
CA THR A 96 -2.71 -3.69 -0.07
C THR A 96 -3.12 -2.84 1.13
N VAL A 97 -3.40 -1.56 0.93
CA VAL A 97 -3.89 -0.67 2.02
C VAL A 97 -5.21 -1.17 2.59
N CYS A 98 -6.17 -1.51 1.71
CA CYS A 98 -7.48 -2.00 2.12
C CYS A 98 -7.37 -3.38 2.82
N ALA A 99 -6.65 -4.33 2.21
CA ALA A 99 -6.44 -5.66 2.77
C ALA A 99 -5.67 -5.61 4.10
N GLY A 100 -4.64 -4.76 4.19
CA GLY A 100 -3.87 -4.54 5.41
C GLY A 100 -4.72 -3.96 6.54
N THR A 101 -5.60 -3.01 6.23
CA THR A 101 -6.57 -2.48 7.21
C THR A 101 -7.48 -3.59 7.74
N LEU A 102 -8.06 -4.40 6.84
CA LEU A 102 -8.94 -5.51 7.24
C LEU A 102 -8.21 -6.55 8.10
N ALA A 103 -6.99 -6.92 7.69
CA ALA A 103 -6.16 -7.89 8.43
C ALA A 103 -5.74 -7.36 9.82
N LEU A 104 -5.43 -6.07 9.94
CA LEU A 104 -5.13 -5.43 11.23
C LEU A 104 -6.35 -5.44 12.16
N MET A 105 -7.53 -5.16 11.63
CA MET A 105 -8.78 -5.23 12.39
C MET A 105 -9.11 -6.65 12.82
N ASP A 106 -8.93 -7.64 11.94
CA ASP A 106 -9.15 -9.06 12.23
C ASP A 106 -8.18 -9.59 13.31
N ALA A 107 -6.91 -9.13 13.28
CA ALA A 107 -5.92 -9.43 14.31
C ALA A 107 -6.19 -8.77 15.68
N GLY A 108 -7.23 -7.94 15.78
CA GLY A 108 -7.60 -7.24 17.01
C GLY A 108 -6.74 -6.00 17.31
N VAL A 109 -5.97 -5.51 16.34
CA VAL A 109 -5.25 -4.24 16.48
C VAL A 109 -6.25 -3.09 16.52
N LYS A 110 -6.24 -2.33 17.61
CA LYS A 110 -7.17 -1.19 17.81
C LYS A 110 -6.74 0.01 16.97
N LEU A 111 -6.96 -0.07 15.64
CA LEU A 111 -6.69 1.07 14.75
C LEU A 111 -7.40 2.32 15.26
N ARG A 112 -6.73 3.47 15.21
CA ARG A 112 -7.37 4.76 15.52
C ARG A 112 -8.56 5.03 14.62
N LYS A 113 -8.42 4.70 13.32
CA LYS A 113 -9.48 4.73 12.30
C LYS A 113 -9.13 3.77 11.18
N PRO A 114 -10.12 3.14 10.53
CA PRO A 114 -9.86 2.35 9.34
C PRO A 114 -9.37 3.24 8.18
N VAL A 115 -8.40 2.72 7.43
CA VAL A 115 -7.84 3.38 6.24
C VAL A 115 -8.31 2.65 5.00
N SER A 116 -8.73 3.40 4.00
CA SER A 116 -8.95 2.90 2.65
C SER A 116 -8.09 3.65 1.65
N GLY A 117 -8.02 3.14 0.43
CA GLY A 117 -7.28 3.78 -0.64
C GLY A 117 -7.89 3.49 -1.99
N ILE A 118 -7.69 4.41 -2.93
CA ILE A 118 -8.19 4.30 -4.30
C ILE A 118 -7.18 4.91 -5.27
N ALA A 119 -7.14 4.39 -6.50
CA ALA A 119 -6.42 4.97 -7.61
C ALA A 119 -7.39 5.69 -8.53
N MET A 120 -7.14 6.98 -8.74
CA MET A 120 -7.89 7.85 -9.62
C MET A 120 -7.05 8.14 -10.88
N GLY A 121 -7.71 8.43 -11.98
CA GLY A 121 -7.06 8.81 -13.23
C GLY A 121 -7.66 10.07 -13.83
N LEU A 122 -6.90 10.70 -14.72
CA LEU A 122 -7.38 11.79 -15.56
C LEU A 122 -7.09 11.43 -17.02
N ILE A 123 -8.07 11.62 -17.87
CA ILE A 123 -7.93 11.55 -19.33
C ILE A 123 -8.39 12.87 -19.92
N SER A 124 -7.61 13.43 -20.82
CA SER A 124 -7.96 14.64 -21.57
C SER A 124 -7.83 14.41 -23.08
N ASP A 125 -8.67 15.11 -23.81
CA ASP A 125 -8.63 15.17 -25.27
C ASP A 125 -8.19 16.57 -25.70
N SER A 126 -6.97 16.67 -26.21
CA SER A 126 -6.34 17.94 -26.63
C SER A 126 -7.04 18.58 -27.82
N GLU A 127 -7.76 17.80 -28.68
CA GLU A 127 -8.44 18.34 -29.84
C GLU A 127 -9.77 19.00 -29.46
N THR A 128 -10.51 18.39 -28.54
CA THR A 128 -11.83 18.89 -28.12
C THR A 128 -11.80 19.68 -26.81
N GLY A 129 -10.67 19.64 -26.07
CA GLY A 129 -10.54 20.23 -24.75
C GLY A 129 -11.36 19.57 -23.66
N LYS A 130 -11.93 18.39 -23.93
CA LYS A 130 -12.70 17.62 -22.95
C LYS A 130 -11.77 16.83 -22.04
N TRP A 131 -12.21 16.63 -20.81
CA TRP A 131 -11.50 15.81 -19.84
C TRP A 131 -12.50 15.00 -18.98
N ALA A 132 -12.01 13.90 -18.42
CA ALA A 132 -12.76 13.06 -17.50
C ALA A 132 -11.87 12.56 -16.36
N VAL A 133 -12.42 12.56 -15.15
CA VAL A 133 -11.80 11.92 -13.98
C VAL A 133 -12.34 10.50 -13.89
N LEU A 134 -11.42 9.53 -13.80
CA LEU A 134 -11.72 8.13 -13.64
C LEU A 134 -11.49 7.72 -12.19
N SER A 135 -12.32 6.83 -11.68
CA SER A 135 -12.27 6.30 -10.33
C SER A 135 -12.01 4.80 -10.36
N ASP A 136 -11.11 4.33 -9.50
CA ASP A 136 -10.70 2.92 -9.43
C ASP A 136 -10.18 2.39 -10.77
N ILE A 137 -9.11 3.01 -11.26
CA ILE A 137 -8.59 2.79 -12.60
C ILE A 137 -7.96 1.41 -12.78
N LEU A 138 -8.18 0.83 -13.95
CA LEU A 138 -7.53 -0.39 -14.43
C LEU A 138 -6.10 -0.10 -14.92
N GLY A 139 -5.32 -1.17 -15.15
CA GLY A 139 -3.95 -1.05 -15.64
C GLY A 139 -3.83 -0.30 -16.98
N ASP A 140 -4.76 -0.55 -17.92
CA ASP A 140 -4.79 0.16 -19.19
C ASP A 140 -5.14 1.64 -19.04
N GLU A 141 -6.04 1.98 -18.13
CA GLU A 141 -6.43 3.36 -17.82
C GLU A 141 -5.30 4.13 -17.14
N ASP A 142 -4.51 3.47 -16.29
CA ASP A 142 -3.27 4.00 -15.72
C ASP A 142 -2.23 4.27 -16.82
N HIS A 143 -2.05 3.33 -17.74
CA HIS A 143 -1.05 3.45 -18.80
C HIS A 143 -1.39 4.52 -19.85
N LEU A 144 -2.65 4.64 -20.22
CA LEU A 144 -3.14 5.55 -21.27
C LEU A 144 -3.56 6.92 -20.74
N GLY A 145 -3.79 7.06 -19.45
CA GLY A 145 -4.23 8.32 -18.83
C GLY A 145 -3.11 9.37 -18.74
N ASP A 146 -3.49 10.63 -18.58
CA ASP A 146 -2.58 11.78 -18.44
C ASP A 146 -2.06 11.94 -17.01
N MET A 147 -2.77 11.38 -16.04
CA MET A 147 -2.40 11.37 -14.62
C MET A 147 -2.91 10.11 -13.94
N ASP A 148 -2.11 9.54 -13.05
CA ASP A 148 -2.59 8.65 -12.01
C ASP A 148 -2.42 9.30 -10.61
N PHE A 149 -3.43 9.16 -9.78
CA PHE A 149 -3.44 9.72 -8.44
C PHE A 149 -3.93 8.68 -7.43
N LYS A 150 -3.02 8.19 -6.61
CA LYS A 150 -3.32 7.27 -5.51
C LYS A 150 -3.49 8.06 -4.23
N VAL A 151 -4.62 7.90 -3.59
CA VAL A 151 -4.95 8.57 -2.34
C VAL A 151 -5.43 7.55 -1.32
N THR A 152 -4.92 7.69 -0.11
CA THR A 152 -5.33 6.88 1.05
C THR A 152 -5.75 7.79 2.19
N GLY A 153 -6.68 7.32 3.00
CA GLY A 153 -7.13 8.11 4.13
C GLY A 153 -8.21 7.43 4.96
N THR A 154 -8.64 8.17 5.93
CA THR A 154 -9.79 7.89 6.79
C THR A 154 -10.92 8.84 6.44
N LYS A 155 -12.07 8.69 7.09
CA LYS A 155 -13.18 9.66 6.93
C LYS A 155 -12.82 11.12 7.32
N ASP A 156 -11.73 11.34 8.05
CA ASP A 156 -11.37 12.66 8.57
C ASP A 156 -10.16 13.29 7.86
N GLY A 157 -9.43 12.54 7.06
CA GLY A 157 -8.28 13.11 6.35
C GLY A 157 -7.43 12.07 5.63
N ILE A 158 -6.49 12.58 4.85
CA ILE A 158 -5.58 11.83 4.00
C ILE A 158 -4.38 11.34 4.84
N THR A 159 -3.97 10.09 4.64
CA THR A 159 -2.80 9.51 5.30
C THR A 159 -1.59 9.38 4.38
N ALA A 160 -1.79 9.12 3.10
CA ALA A 160 -0.72 9.12 2.11
C ALA A 160 -1.26 9.39 0.70
N THR A 161 -0.40 9.93 -0.16
CA THR A 161 -0.68 10.15 -1.58
C THR A 161 0.51 9.80 -2.44
N GLN A 162 0.23 9.43 -3.68
CA GLN A 162 1.19 9.37 -4.78
C GLN A 162 0.50 9.87 -6.03
N MET A 163 1.11 10.81 -6.73
CA MET A 163 0.60 11.35 -7.99
C MET A 163 1.70 11.27 -9.04
N ASP A 164 1.33 10.82 -10.23
CA ASP A 164 2.18 10.81 -11.42
C ASP A 164 1.43 11.51 -12.55
N ILE A 165 2.07 12.49 -13.18
CA ILE A 165 1.53 13.29 -14.28
C ILE A 165 2.45 13.09 -15.47
N LYS A 166 1.87 12.71 -16.61
CA LYS A 166 2.58 12.47 -17.86
C LYS A 166 2.62 13.72 -18.74
#